data_937f4609613a22664a2ef1f0679db67f
#
_entry.id   937f4609613a22664a2ef1f0679db67f
#
_cell.length_a   1.000
_cell.length_b   1.000
_cell.length_c   1.000
_cell.angle_alpha   90.00
_cell.angle_beta   90.00
_cell.angle_gamma   90.00
#
_symmetry.space_group_name_H-M   'P 1'
#
loop_
_entity.id
_entity.type
_entity.pdbx_description
1 polymer ?
#
loop_
_entity_poly.entity_id
_entity_poly.type
_entity_poly.pdbx_seq_one_letter_code
_entity_poly.pdbx_strand_id
1 'polypeptide(L)'
;MHRHLLAAAFVLFACVPPAQAQWTVTGTPVPELAPFDDEMQALMTARDIPSGAIAVGWQGRLVLARGYSWNPGAEDIVTQPTSLFRLASVSKPITSTLVHRLIQDGRLSPDATIGDFIDLTPRPGTTIDPRLPTITVRNLLQMLGGFGDPVTLGYDPVFRDTVVAAGLGIPLPVSHADVIRYQNGEPLVADPGTTYYYSNYGYKLLGRIVEAASGMPYARYAHRVMNPAGIWHLRLARARQEQRAPGEVAYWSGGQGPNVIDATGGNRPWEYGGSINQDTMDAYGGWVASAPELLRWLVNLHDPDAPDAILDADSIEAMFALPENFGGSYTPGSYYYAAGWAVRDYGTGGRTTWHAGSLPSTATYVLRYRTGFDVVVLLNRRNETDPDATTNAMDSAVFAAYAQIASWPAHDLFPQVLDTIMRDAFD
;
A
#
# COMPACT_ATOMS: atom_id res chain seq x y z
N MET A 1 10.36 -74.63 -41.74
CA MET A 1 9.53 -73.43 -42.01
C MET A 1 8.98 -72.90 -40.69
N HIS A 2 9.65 -71.90 -40.08
CA HIS A 2 9.19 -71.28 -38.83
C HIS A 2 8.73 -69.88 -39.18
N ARG A 3 7.43 -69.57 -38.98
CA ARG A 3 6.84 -68.28 -39.14
C ARG A 3 6.94 -67.54 -37.79
N HIS A 4 7.70 -66.44 -37.73
CA HIS A 4 7.68 -65.51 -36.61
C HIS A 4 6.54 -64.52 -36.80
N LEU A 5 5.61 -64.53 -35.86
CA LEU A 5 4.56 -63.49 -35.71
C LEU A 5 5.14 -62.33 -34.88
N LEU A 6 5.29 -61.16 -35.50
CA LEU A 6 5.60 -59.93 -34.83
C LEU A 6 4.26 -59.33 -34.29
N ALA A 7 4.15 -59.27 -32.98
CA ALA A 7 3.06 -58.52 -32.32
C ALA A 7 3.47 -57.05 -32.19
N ALA A 8 2.75 -56.17 -32.90
CA ALA A 8 2.89 -54.71 -32.72
C ALA A 8 2.08 -54.25 -31.50
N ALA A 9 2.78 -53.78 -30.47
CA ALA A 9 2.16 -53.16 -29.33
C ALA A 9 1.83 -51.68 -29.66
N PHE A 10 0.54 -51.36 -29.79
CA PHE A 10 0.06 -49.97 -29.86
C PHE A 10 0.05 -49.35 -28.48
N VAL A 11 0.99 -48.40 -28.23
CA VAL A 11 0.95 -47.55 -27.02
C VAL A 11 -0.06 -46.43 -27.27
N LEU A 12 -1.24 -46.52 -26.66
CA LEU A 12 -2.18 -45.43 -26.59
C LEU A 12 -1.64 -44.34 -25.66
N PHE A 13 -1.14 -43.26 -26.22
CA PHE A 13 -0.92 -42.02 -25.47
C PHE A 13 -2.31 -41.45 -25.12
N ALA A 14 -2.73 -41.60 -23.86
CA ALA A 14 -3.83 -40.84 -23.32
C ALA A 14 -3.44 -39.36 -23.33
N CYS A 15 -4.03 -38.56 -24.20
CA CYS A 15 -3.96 -37.11 -24.18
C CYS A 15 -4.68 -36.67 -22.90
N VAL A 16 -3.93 -36.40 -21.82
CA VAL A 16 -4.48 -35.72 -20.63
C VAL A 16 -4.79 -34.29 -21.09
N PRO A 17 -6.03 -33.84 -21.08
CA PRO A 17 -6.32 -32.44 -21.40
C PRO A 17 -5.55 -31.57 -20.42
N PRO A 18 -4.99 -30.44 -20.88
CA PRO A 18 -4.36 -29.49 -19.94
C PRO A 18 -5.39 -29.14 -18.86
N ALA A 19 -4.99 -29.23 -17.60
CA ALA A 19 -5.83 -28.78 -16.50
C ALA A 19 -6.26 -27.34 -16.83
N GLN A 20 -7.55 -27.13 -17.11
CA GLN A 20 -8.07 -25.78 -17.27
C GLN A 20 -7.79 -25.04 -15.96
N ALA A 21 -7.15 -23.90 -16.06
CA ALA A 21 -6.96 -23.00 -14.94
C ALA A 21 -8.32 -22.77 -14.27
N GLN A 22 -8.46 -23.27 -13.05
CA GLN A 22 -9.74 -23.21 -12.35
C GLN A 22 -9.74 -22.01 -11.44
N TRP A 23 -10.65 -21.09 -11.70
CA TRP A 23 -10.94 -19.97 -10.82
C TRP A 23 -11.64 -20.45 -9.56
N THR A 24 -11.18 -19.96 -8.41
CA THR A 24 -11.93 -19.97 -7.17
C THR A 24 -12.27 -18.53 -6.83
N VAL A 25 -13.55 -18.20 -6.86
CA VAL A 25 -14.06 -16.86 -6.52
C VAL A 25 -14.91 -16.98 -5.26
N THR A 26 -14.54 -16.24 -4.23
CA THR A 26 -15.17 -16.25 -2.91
C THR A 26 -15.93 -14.95 -2.63
N GLY A 27 -16.72 -14.93 -1.56
CA GLY A 27 -17.64 -13.83 -1.27
C GLY A 27 -18.98 -13.97 -2.00
N THR A 28 -19.98 -13.19 -1.63
CA THR A 28 -21.32 -13.25 -2.23
C THR A 28 -21.32 -12.62 -3.61
N PRO A 29 -21.76 -13.34 -4.68
CA PRO A 29 -21.89 -12.75 -6.00
C PRO A 29 -23.04 -11.73 -6.02
N VAL A 30 -22.84 -10.64 -6.75
CA VAL A 30 -23.83 -9.57 -6.97
C VAL A 30 -24.02 -9.43 -8.48
N PRO A 31 -25.12 -9.97 -9.07
CA PRO A 31 -25.30 -10.02 -10.51
C PRO A 31 -25.20 -8.67 -11.22
N GLU A 32 -25.67 -7.60 -10.59
CA GLU A 32 -25.60 -6.23 -11.13
C GLU A 32 -24.17 -5.71 -11.23
N LEU A 33 -23.24 -6.29 -10.45
CA LEU A 33 -21.84 -5.91 -10.38
C LEU A 33 -20.91 -6.97 -11.00
N ALA A 34 -21.45 -7.95 -11.75
CA ALA A 34 -20.69 -8.98 -12.45
C ALA A 34 -19.52 -8.42 -13.31
N PRO A 35 -19.63 -7.23 -13.96
CA PRO A 35 -18.51 -6.65 -14.69
C PRO A 35 -17.23 -6.50 -13.86
N PHE A 36 -17.32 -6.30 -12.54
CA PHE A 36 -16.12 -6.27 -11.67
C PHE A 36 -15.48 -7.65 -11.53
N ASP A 37 -16.27 -8.74 -11.45
CA ASP A 37 -15.73 -10.11 -11.43
C ASP A 37 -15.04 -10.43 -12.79
N ASP A 38 -15.64 -10.04 -13.91
CA ASP A 38 -15.13 -10.29 -15.26
C ASP A 38 -13.79 -9.54 -15.48
N GLU A 39 -13.73 -8.25 -15.16
CA GLU A 39 -12.53 -7.43 -15.35
C GLU A 39 -11.38 -7.85 -14.39
N MET A 40 -11.71 -8.24 -13.15
CA MET A 40 -10.71 -8.77 -12.21
C MET A 40 -10.09 -10.07 -12.72
N GLN A 41 -10.91 -11.01 -13.18
CA GLN A 41 -10.42 -12.29 -13.73
C GLN A 41 -9.60 -12.06 -15.02
N ALA A 42 -10.04 -11.16 -15.89
CA ALA A 42 -9.29 -10.79 -17.11
C ALA A 42 -7.94 -10.17 -16.78
N LEU A 43 -7.89 -9.19 -15.85
CA LEU A 43 -6.67 -8.54 -15.36
C LEU A 43 -5.68 -9.57 -14.79
N MET A 44 -6.16 -10.42 -13.88
CA MET A 44 -5.34 -11.41 -13.18
C MET A 44 -4.81 -12.48 -14.15
N THR A 45 -5.64 -12.96 -15.08
CA THR A 45 -5.22 -13.93 -16.12
C THR A 45 -4.15 -13.32 -17.03
N ALA A 46 -4.37 -12.10 -17.53
CA ALA A 46 -3.46 -11.43 -18.46
C ALA A 46 -2.06 -11.16 -17.85
N ARG A 47 -1.96 -11.15 -16.52
CA ARG A 47 -0.73 -10.81 -15.79
C ARG A 47 -0.21 -11.93 -14.90
N ASP A 48 -0.79 -13.12 -15.00
CA ASP A 48 -0.40 -14.30 -14.21
C ASP A 48 -0.42 -14.01 -12.69
N ILE A 49 -1.49 -13.34 -12.20
CA ILE A 49 -1.65 -12.97 -10.79
C ILE A 49 -2.46 -14.05 -10.08
N PRO A 50 -1.88 -14.79 -9.11
CA PRO A 50 -2.55 -15.93 -8.50
C PRO A 50 -3.62 -15.56 -7.47
N SER A 51 -3.45 -14.44 -6.74
CA SER A 51 -4.38 -14.03 -5.68
C SER A 51 -4.71 -12.54 -5.77
N GLY A 52 -5.99 -12.22 -5.65
CA GLY A 52 -6.48 -10.85 -5.65
C GLY A 52 -7.76 -10.69 -4.83
N ALA A 53 -8.03 -9.48 -4.37
CA ALA A 53 -9.28 -9.11 -3.72
C ALA A 53 -9.75 -7.75 -4.21
N ILE A 54 -11.09 -7.58 -4.27
CA ILE A 54 -11.72 -6.30 -4.56
C ILE A 54 -12.80 -6.01 -3.52
N ALA A 55 -12.91 -4.74 -3.13
CA ALA A 55 -14.06 -4.20 -2.44
C ALA A 55 -14.58 -2.99 -3.21
N VAL A 56 -15.88 -2.96 -3.46
CA VAL A 56 -16.55 -1.86 -4.18
C VAL A 56 -17.56 -1.19 -3.26
N GLY A 57 -17.45 0.14 -3.19
CA GLY A 57 -18.34 1.01 -2.44
C GLY A 57 -19.21 1.88 -3.36
N TRP A 58 -20.43 2.12 -2.91
CA TRP A 58 -21.33 3.07 -3.54
C TRP A 58 -22.11 3.88 -2.50
N GLN A 59 -21.93 5.21 -2.52
CA GLN A 59 -22.59 6.12 -1.60
C GLN A 59 -22.44 5.70 -0.14
N GLY A 60 -21.20 5.41 0.28
CA GLY A 60 -20.85 5.05 1.65
C GLY A 60 -21.14 3.60 2.06
N ARG A 61 -21.67 2.75 1.20
CA ARG A 61 -22.02 1.35 1.45
C ARG A 61 -21.06 0.41 0.74
N LEU A 62 -20.69 -0.69 1.37
CA LEU A 62 -19.99 -1.81 0.72
C LEU A 62 -21.00 -2.61 -0.11
N VAL A 63 -20.90 -2.55 -1.45
CA VAL A 63 -21.85 -3.22 -2.35
C VAL A 63 -21.30 -4.50 -2.98
N LEU A 64 -19.97 -4.70 -2.98
CA LEU A 64 -19.31 -5.92 -3.43
C LEU A 64 -18.03 -6.16 -2.64
N ALA A 65 -17.80 -7.41 -2.22
CA ALA A 65 -16.53 -7.86 -1.67
C ALA A 65 -16.21 -9.26 -2.19
N ARG A 66 -15.10 -9.40 -2.92
CA ARG A 66 -14.72 -10.65 -3.60
C ARG A 66 -13.26 -10.98 -3.39
N GLY A 67 -12.97 -12.28 -3.26
CA GLY A 67 -11.63 -12.85 -3.32
C GLY A 67 -11.49 -13.75 -4.54
N TYR A 68 -10.33 -13.71 -5.19
CA TYR A 68 -10.02 -14.47 -6.39
C TYR A 68 -8.74 -15.27 -6.20
N SER A 69 -8.77 -16.54 -6.57
CA SER A 69 -7.61 -17.40 -6.67
C SER A 69 -7.54 -18.04 -8.04
N TRP A 70 -6.40 -17.90 -8.72
CA TRP A 70 -6.14 -18.48 -10.02
C TRP A 70 -4.82 -19.23 -9.99
N ASN A 71 -4.87 -20.54 -10.26
CA ASN A 71 -3.71 -21.43 -10.16
C ASN A 71 -2.86 -21.19 -8.89
N PRO A 72 -3.48 -21.20 -7.69
CA PRO A 72 -2.73 -20.94 -6.47
C PRO A 72 -1.60 -21.95 -6.32
N GLY A 73 -0.43 -21.49 -5.86
CA GLY A 73 0.68 -22.36 -5.49
C GLY A 73 0.33 -23.22 -4.27
N ALA A 74 1.17 -24.21 -3.97
CA ALA A 74 0.93 -25.10 -2.84
C ALA A 74 0.95 -24.38 -1.46
N GLU A 75 1.55 -23.19 -1.39
CA GLU A 75 1.64 -22.37 -0.17
C GLU A 75 0.58 -21.24 -0.13
N ASP A 76 -0.24 -21.12 -1.18
CA ASP A 76 -1.27 -20.09 -1.26
C ASP A 76 -2.55 -20.55 -0.58
N ILE A 77 -3.17 -19.61 0.13
CA ILE A 77 -4.52 -19.80 0.66
C ILE A 77 -5.55 -19.51 -0.44
N VAL A 78 -6.75 -20.10 -0.31
CA VAL A 78 -7.90 -19.67 -1.10
C VAL A 78 -8.29 -18.26 -0.64
N THR A 79 -8.10 -17.29 -1.52
CA THR A 79 -8.33 -15.88 -1.22
C THR A 79 -9.78 -15.63 -0.87
N GLN A 80 -10.02 -15.05 0.30
CA GLN A 80 -11.31 -14.59 0.78
C GLN A 80 -11.43 -13.07 0.58
N PRO A 81 -12.64 -12.48 0.60
CA PRO A 81 -12.78 -11.03 0.63
C PRO A 81 -12.01 -10.39 1.80
N THR A 82 -11.87 -11.12 2.91
CA THR A 82 -11.19 -10.70 4.14
C THR A 82 -9.71 -11.10 4.20
N SER A 83 -9.16 -11.75 3.16
CA SER A 83 -7.73 -12.07 3.10
C SER A 83 -6.89 -10.80 3.16
N LEU A 84 -5.74 -10.92 3.84
CA LEU A 84 -4.86 -9.80 4.08
C LEU A 84 -3.79 -9.70 2.97
N PHE A 85 -3.52 -8.47 2.55
CA PHE A 85 -2.51 -8.13 1.54
C PHE A 85 -1.61 -7.01 2.03
N ARG A 86 -0.33 -7.04 1.66
CA ARG A 86 0.58 -5.89 1.82
C ARG A 86 0.05 -4.71 1.03
N LEU A 87 0.09 -3.52 1.63
CA LEU A 87 -0.47 -2.32 1.05
C LEU A 87 0.56 -1.50 0.26
N ALA A 88 1.84 -1.76 0.48
CA ALA A 88 2.89 -0.93 -0.07
C ALA A 88 2.59 0.56 0.18
N SER A 89 2.74 1.42 -0.83
CA SER A 89 2.59 2.87 -0.66
C SER A 89 1.19 3.36 -0.28
N VAL A 90 0.15 2.52 -0.33
CA VAL A 90 -1.16 2.84 0.27
C VAL A 90 -1.05 3.02 1.80
N SER A 91 0.06 2.62 2.41
CA SER A 91 0.41 2.96 3.80
C SER A 91 0.59 4.47 4.03
N LYS A 92 0.95 5.24 3.00
CA LYS A 92 1.17 6.70 3.14
C LYS A 92 -0.10 7.49 3.43
N PRO A 93 -1.22 7.26 2.73
CA PRO A 93 -2.52 7.84 3.11
C PRO A 93 -2.91 7.50 4.55
N ILE A 94 -2.66 6.27 5.02
CA ILE A 94 -2.92 5.88 6.41
C ILE A 94 -2.07 6.73 7.36
N THR A 95 -0.77 6.86 7.10
CA THR A 95 0.12 7.72 7.90
C THR A 95 -0.35 9.18 7.89
N SER A 96 -0.75 9.70 6.74
CA SER A 96 -1.33 11.05 6.63
C SER A 96 -2.57 11.21 7.50
N THR A 97 -3.48 10.22 7.53
CA THR A 97 -4.64 10.22 8.42
C THR A 97 -4.22 10.34 9.90
N LEU A 98 -3.19 9.58 10.31
CA LEU A 98 -2.69 9.64 11.70
C LEU A 98 -2.07 10.99 12.04
N VAL A 99 -1.35 11.60 11.11
CA VAL A 99 -0.75 12.94 11.28
C VAL A 99 -1.84 14.00 11.39
N HIS A 100 -2.85 13.97 10.48
CA HIS A 100 -3.98 14.92 10.53
C HIS A 100 -4.80 14.75 11.80
N ARG A 101 -4.96 13.51 12.31
CA ARG A 101 -5.59 13.30 13.60
C ARG A 101 -4.82 13.93 14.76
N LEU A 102 -3.49 13.87 14.76
CA LEU A 102 -2.67 14.55 15.77
C LEU A 102 -2.78 16.07 15.64
N ILE A 103 -2.88 16.60 14.43
CA ILE A 103 -3.09 18.02 14.17
C ILE A 103 -4.46 18.46 14.69
N GLN A 104 -5.50 17.73 14.35
CA GLN A 104 -6.87 17.95 14.83
C GLN A 104 -6.97 17.93 16.36
N ASP A 105 -6.28 16.99 17.00
CA ASP A 105 -6.22 16.86 18.46
C ASP A 105 -5.34 17.96 19.13
N GLY A 106 -4.73 18.89 18.36
CA GLY A 106 -3.84 19.95 18.84
C GLY A 106 -2.49 19.45 19.39
N ARG A 107 -2.10 18.23 19.05
CA ARG A 107 -0.87 17.58 19.53
C ARG A 107 0.31 17.71 18.57
N LEU A 108 0.06 18.17 17.36
CA LEU A 108 1.06 18.37 16.32
C LEU A 108 0.70 19.62 15.52
N SER A 109 1.70 20.43 15.17
CA SER A 109 1.51 21.52 14.20
C SER A 109 2.01 21.06 12.82
N PRO A 110 1.30 21.39 11.72
CA PRO A 110 1.80 21.14 10.37
C PRO A 110 3.09 21.93 10.08
N ASP A 111 3.33 23.03 10.79
CA ASP A 111 4.50 23.89 10.62
C ASP A 111 5.61 23.59 11.65
N ALA A 112 5.43 22.61 12.54
CA ALA A 112 6.49 22.11 13.40
C ALA A 112 7.61 21.47 12.56
N THR A 113 8.85 21.64 12.98
CA THR A 113 10.02 21.16 12.25
C THR A 113 10.39 19.72 12.64
N ILE A 114 11.07 19.02 11.76
CA ILE A 114 11.53 17.64 12.07
C ILE A 114 12.46 17.60 13.28
N GLY A 115 13.25 18.67 13.51
CA GLY A 115 14.17 18.78 14.65
C GLY A 115 13.48 18.81 16.01
N ASP A 116 12.17 19.12 16.07
CA ASP A 116 11.38 19.08 17.30
C ASP A 116 11.10 17.63 17.77
N PHE A 117 11.26 16.64 16.90
CA PHE A 117 10.83 15.26 17.13
C PHE A 117 11.93 14.22 16.87
N ILE A 118 12.92 14.54 16.04
CA ILE A 118 13.89 13.58 15.49
C ILE A 118 15.30 14.03 15.84
N ASP A 119 16.13 13.09 16.31
CA ASP A 119 17.56 13.32 16.46
C ASP A 119 18.21 13.51 15.08
N LEU A 120 18.71 14.72 14.83
CA LEU A 120 19.37 15.09 13.58
C LEU A 120 20.89 14.80 13.59
N THR A 121 21.43 14.12 14.59
CA THR A 121 22.85 13.72 14.64
C THR A 121 23.20 12.89 13.38
N PRO A 122 24.18 13.33 12.56
CA PRO A 122 24.57 12.61 11.36
C PRO A 122 25.50 11.42 11.68
N ARG A 123 25.79 10.60 10.66
CA ARG A 123 26.83 9.58 10.79
C ARG A 123 28.22 10.20 11.04
N PRO A 124 29.14 9.45 11.68
CA PRO A 124 30.50 9.93 11.97
C PRO A 124 31.21 10.42 10.69
N GLY A 125 31.92 11.53 10.81
CA GLY A 125 32.70 12.12 9.71
C GLY A 125 31.90 12.92 8.68
N THR A 126 30.59 13.15 8.93
CA THR A 126 29.73 14.00 8.10
C THR A 126 29.11 15.13 8.93
N THR A 127 28.55 16.11 8.24
CA THR A 127 27.77 17.21 8.83
C THR A 127 26.38 17.23 8.24
N ILE A 128 25.42 17.73 8.99
CA ILE A 128 24.05 17.90 8.47
C ILE A 128 24.01 19.01 7.39
N ASP A 129 23.13 18.86 6.42
CA ASP A 129 22.74 19.96 5.54
C ASP A 129 22.08 21.04 6.40
N PRO A 130 22.49 22.32 6.34
CA PRO A 130 21.95 23.39 7.17
C PRO A 130 20.45 23.63 6.97
N ARG A 131 19.88 23.17 5.85
CA ARG A 131 18.45 23.24 5.57
C ARG A 131 17.65 22.12 6.24
N LEU A 132 18.29 21.01 6.64
CA LEU A 132 17.60 19.84 7.21
C LEU A 132 16.71 20.22 8.41
N PRO A 133 17.14 21.03 9.38
CA PRO A 133 16.31 21.43 10.52
C PRO A 133 15.09 22.29 10.16
N THR A 134 15.01 22.83 8.94
CA THR A 134 13.89 23.70 8.52
C THR A 134 12.74 22.94 7.87
N ILE A 135 12.90 21.64 7.64
CA ILE A 135 11.85 20.79 7.05
C ILE A 135 10.68 20.69 8.03
N THR A 136 9.48 21.02 7.56
CA THR A 136 8.26 20.97 8.37
C THR A 136 7.49 19.65 8.15
N VAL A 137 6.58 19.33 9.07
CA VAL A 137 5.63 18.22 8.92
C VAL A 137 4.84 18.36 7.61
N ARG A 138 4.39 19.58 7.28
CA ARG A 138 3.72 19.90 6.01
C ARG A 138 4.57 19.53 4.78
N ASN A 139 5.86 19.87 4.80
CA ASN A 139 6.77 19.53 3.72
C ASN A 139 6.88 18.02 3.51
N LEU A 140 6.94 17.25 4.61
CA LEU A 140 7.00 15.78 4.52
C LEU A 140 5.69 15.19 3.95
N LEU A 141 4.53 15.65 4.44
CA LEU A 141 3.22 15.19 3.96
C LEU A 141 3.05 15.40 2.45
N GLN A 142 3.50 16.55 1.95
CA GLN A 142 3.35 16.99 0.56
C GLN A 142 4.51 16.58 -0.36
N MET A 143 5.47 15.75 0.12
CA MET A 143 6.64 15.32 -0.65
C MET A 143 7.57 16.48 -1.05
N LEU A 144 7.62 17.55 -0.24
CA LEU A 144 8.42 18.75 -0.45
C LEU A 144 9.63 18.85 0.51
N GLY A 145 10.07 17.72 1.08
CA GLY A 145 11.17 17.71 2.06
C GLY A 145 12.57 17.93 1.47
N GLY A 146 12.71 17.94 0.14
CA GLY A 146 14.01 18.17 -0.54
C GLY A 146 14.94 16.95 -0.57
N PHE A 147 14.47 15.74 -0.24
CA PHE A 147 15.30 14.52 -0.16
C PHE A 147 15.66 13.90 -1.52
N GLY A 148 15.01 14.30 -2.60
CA GLY A 148 15.07 13.64 -3.90
C GLY A 148 14.22 12.37 -3.96
N ASP A 149 14.00 11.89 -5.16
CA ASP A 149 13.32 10.64 -5.46
C ASP A 149 14.29 9.59 -6.03
N PRO A 150 13.87 8.32 -6.16
CA PRO A 150 14.73 7.28 -6.70
C PRO A 150 15.26 7.56 -8.11
N VAL A 151 14.55 8.31 -8.93
CA VAL A 151 15.00 8.68 -10.29
C VAL A 151 16.13 9.69 -10.23
N THR A 152 15.98 10.74 -9.44
CA THR A 152 16.98 11.81 -9.26
C THR A 152 18.25 11.30 -8.59
N LEU A 153 18.10 10.44 -7.55
CA LEU A 153 19.21 9.91 -6.75
C LEU A 153 19.85 8.65 -7.38
N GLY A 154 19.14 7.91 -8.24
CA GLY A 154 19.51 6.57 -8.67
C GLY A 154 19.32 5.49 -7.61
N TYR A 155 18.73 5.81 -6.46
CA TYR A 155 18.42 4.87 -5.36
C TYR A 155 17.31 5.44 -4.46
N ASP A 156 16.61 4.55 -3.76
CA ASP A 156 15.71 4.97 -2.67
C ASP A 156 16.45 4.95 -1.34
N PRO A 157 16.47 6.06 -0.58
CA PRO A 157 17.14 6.15 0.72
C PRO A 157 16.77 5.06 1.74
N VAL A 158 15.55 4.52 1.67
CA VAL A 158 15.05 3.51 2.62
C VAL A 158 15.34 2.06 2.21
N PHE A 159 15.88 1.82 1.00
CA PHE A 159 16.24 0.48 0.51
C PHE A 159 17.75 0.28 0.36
N ARG A 160 18.53 0.86 1.29
CA ARG A 160 20.01 0.82 1.29
C ARG A 160 20.59 0.22 2.57
N ASP A 161 19.91 -0.72 3.19
CA ASP A 161 20.28 -1.28 4.50
C ASP A 161 21.74 -1.75 4.57
N THR A 162 22.24 -2.41 3.53
CA THR A 162 23.65 -2.83 3.46
C THR A 162 24.64 -1.65 3.44
N VAL A 163 24.28 -0.56 2.74
CA VAL A 163 25.10 0.66 2.67
C VAL A 163 25.05 1.41 4.01
N VAL A 164 23.87 1.49 4.62
CA VAL A 164 23.69 2.07 5.95
C VAL A 164 24.50 1.32 7.00
N ALA A 165 24.40 -0.01 7.02
CA ALA A 165 25.15 -0.87 7.94
C ALA A 165 26.67 -0.66 7.79
N ALA A 166 27.17 -0.71 6.54
CA ALA A 166 28.58 -0.48 6.24
C ALA A 166 29.06 0.94 6.64
N GLY A 167 28.28 1.97 6.32
CA GLY A 167 28.61 3.37 6.61
C GLY A 167 28.58 3.73 8.09
N LEU A 168 27.83 2.99 8.89
CA LEU A 168 27.77 3.13 10.36
C LEU A 168 28.71 2.14 11.09
N GLY A 169 29.26 1.14 10.39
CA GLY A 169 30.08 0.08 10.99
C GLY A 169 29.28 -0.83 11.94
N ILE A 170 28.00 -1.09 11.64
CA ILE A 170 27.09 -1.92 12.44
C ILE A 170 26.65 -3.17 11.67
N PRO A 171 26.22 -4.25 12.35
CA PRO A 171 25.64 -5.40 11.68
C PRO A 171 24.22 -5.12 11.16
N LEU A 172 23.74 -5.94 10.21
CA LEU A 172 22.32 -6.05 9.86
C LEU A 172 21.54 -6.81 10.95
N PRO A 173 20.25 -6.54 11.11
CA PRO A 173 19.43 -5.53 10.40
C PRO A 173 19.66 -4.13 10.94
N VAL A 174 19.50 -3.12 10.08
CA VAL A 174 19.50 -1.72 10.52
C VAL A 174 18.11 -1.32 11.03
N SER A 175 18.10 -0.42 12.02
CA SER A 175 16.87 0.15 12.59
C SER A 175 16.42 1.41 11.84
N HIS A 176 15.23 1.92 12.18
CA HIS A 176 14.79 3.25 11.73
C HIS A 176 15.79 4.34 12.09
N ALA A 177 16.29 4.33 13.33
CA ALA A 177 17.25 5.30 13.81
C ALA A 177 18.58 5.26 13.04
N ASP A 178 19.05 4.07 12.67
CA ASP A 178 20.28 3.89 11.88
C ASP A 178 20.13 4.49 10.48
N VAL A 179 19.00 4.22 9.81
CA VAL A 179 18.70 4.81 8.50
C VAL A 179 18.62 6.34 8.60
N ILE A 180 17.96 6.88 9.61
CA ILE A 180 17.86 8.34 9.85
C ILE A 180 19.24 8.94 10.10
N ARG A 181 20.02 8.35 11.00
CA ARG A 181 21.38 8.81 11.30
C ARG A 181 22.28 8.80 10.07
N TYR A 182 22.15 7.79 9.21
CA TYR A 182 22.90 7.74 7.96
C TYR A 182 22.48 8.87 7.03
N GLN A 183 21.17 9.04 6.80
CA GLN A 183 20.61 10.03 5.88
C GLN A 183 20.80 11.48 6.36
N ASN A 184 20.89 11.75 7.65
CA ASN A 184 21.22 13.07 8.19
C ASN A 184 22.60 13.59 7.71
N GLY A 185 23.49 12.71 7.27
CA GLY A 185 24.78 13.06 6.67
C GLY A 185 24.76 13.18 5.15
N GLU A 186 23.60 13.05 4.48
CA GLU A 186 23.42 13.26 3.05
C GLU A 186 22.88 14.67 2.77
N PRO A 187 23.31 15.34 1.68
CA PRO A 187 22.80 16.66 1.34
C PRO A 187 21.36 16.58 0.80
N LEU A 188 20.59 17.65 0.98
CA LEU A 188 19.31 17.84 0.31
C LEU A 188 19.54 18.23 -1.15
N VAL A 189 18.71 17.69 -2.05
CA VAL A 189 18.78 17.96 -3.49
C VAL A 189 18.02 19.23 -3.89
N ALA A 190 17.09 19.70 -3.03
CA ALA A 190 16.34 20.94 -3.22
C ALA A 190 16.05 21.61 -1.88
N ASP A 191 15.67 22.88 -1.93
CA ASP A 191 15.21 23.59 -0.73
C ASP A 191 13.86 23.02 -0.25
N PRO A 192 13.67 22.81 1.06
CA PRO A 192 12.39 22.38 1.60
C PRO A 192 11.24 23.30 1.16
N GLY A 193 10.12 22.70 0.83
CA GLY A 193 8.92 23.41 0.38
C GLY A 193 8.92 23.85 -1.09
N THR A 194 9.95 23.55 -1.91
CA THR A 194 10.06 24.11 -3.27
C THR A 194 9.82 23.11 -4.40
N THR A 195 10.26 21.87 -4.25
CA THR A 195 10.25 20.90 -5.36
C THR A 195 9.67 19.58 -4.90
N TYR A 196 8.71 19.08 -5.65
CA TYR A 196 8.12 17.76 -5.43
C TYR A 196 9.10 16.65 -5.80
N TYR A 197 9.39 15.79 -4.82
CA TYR A 197 10.10 14.54 -5.01
C TYR A 197 9.41 13.45 -4.18
N TYR A 198 8.89 12.42 -4.85
CA TYR A 198 8.26 11.29 -4.15
C TYR A 198 9.27 10.64 -3.20
N SER A 199 9.02 10.70 -1.89
CA SER A 199 9.98 10.29 -0.88
C SER A 199 9.39 9.30 0.13
N ASN A 200 9.82 8.05 0.06
CA ASN A 200 9.58 7.06 1.11
C ASN A 200 10.23 7.46 2.42
N TYR A 201 11.41 8.10 2.34
CA TYR A 201 12.13 8.56 3.52
C TYR A 201 11.36 9.66 4.29
N GLY A 202 10.74 10.61 3.59
CA GLY A 202 9.89 11.61 4.24
C GLY A 202 8.77 10.98 5.06
N TYR A 203 8.13 9.93 4.56
CA TYR A 203 7.08 9.20 5.29
C TYR A 203 7.64 8.30 6.41
N LYS A 204 8.86 7.77 6.28
CA LYS A 204 9.57 7.15 7.42
C LYS A 204 9.74 8.14 8.58
N LEU A 205 10.11 9.39 8.30
CA LEU A 205 10.22 10.45 9.32
C LEU A 205 8.84 10.77 9.93
N LEU A 206 7.77 10.88 9.12
CA LEU A 206 6.41 11.08 9.64
C LEU A 206 5.99 9.98 10.62
N GLY A 207 6.37 8.72 10.38
CA GLY A 207 6.13 7.65 11.33
C GLY A 207 6.79 7.90 12.70
N ARG A 208 8.02 8.39 12.72
CA ARG A 208 8.73 8.73 13.97
C ARG A 208 8.13 9.96 14.65
N ILE A 209 7.68 10.94 13.85
CA ILE A 209 6.94 12.11 14.36
C ILE A 209 5.62 11.69 15.00
N VAL A 210 4.88 10.77 14.40
CA VAL A 210 3.67 10.18 15.00
C VAL A 210 3.99 9.56 16.36
N GLU A 211 5.09 8.81 16.49
CA GLU A 211 5.50 8.22 17.78
C GLU A 211 5.82 9.28 18.82
N ALA A 212 6.63 10.26 18.46
CA ALA A 212 7.03 11.35 19.38
C ALA A 212 5.81 12.18 19.83
N ALA A 213 4.96 12.61 18.89
CA ALA A 213 3.78 13.40 19.17
C ALA A 213 2.68 12.63 19.91
N SER A 214 2.50 11.33 19.62
CA SER A 214 1.49 10.51 20.28
C SER A 214 1.95 9.92 21.62
N GLY A 215 3.26 9.82 21.84
CA GLY A 215 3.84 9.09 22.98
C GLY A 215 3.59 7.57 22.91
N MET A 216 3.29 7.03 21.73
CA MET A 216 2.98 5.61 21.50
C MET A 216 3.79 5.06 20.33
N PRO A 217 4.11 3.74 20.31
CA PRO A 217 4.57 3.09 19.09
C PRO A 217 3.61 3.33 17.92
N TYR A 218 4.15 3.54 16.71
CA TYR A 218 3.40 3.92 15.52
C TYR A 218 2.16 3.05 15.26
N ALA A 219 2.33 1.71 15.26
CA ALA A 219 1.23 0.78 15.03
C ALA A 219 0.14 0.86 16.13
N ARG A 220 0.55 1.07 17.39
CA ARG A 220 -0.39 1.20 18.49
C ARG A 220 -1.24 2.46 18.38
N TYR A 221 -0.63 3.57 17.96
CA TYR A 221 -1.39 4.80 17.70
C TYR A 221 -2.34 4.62 16.51
N ALA A 222 -1.90 3.95 15.44
CA ALA A 222 -2.76 3.63 14.31
C ALA A 222 -4.01 2.82 14.74
N HIS A 223 -3.83 1.77 15.53
CA HIS A 223 -4.98 1.00 16.05
C HIS A 223 -5.90 1.85 16.93
N ARG A 224 -5.33 2.73 17.77
CA ARG A 224 -6.15 3.65 18.59
C ARG A 224 -7.05 4.55 17.75
N VAL A 225 -6.56 4.99 16.59
CA VAL A 225 -7.31 5.88 15.67
C VAL A 225 -8.29 5.09 14.81
N MET A 226 -7.89 3.91 14.32
CA MET A 226 -8.62 3.15 13.30
C MET A 226 -9.69 2.20 13.87
N ASN A 227 -9.44 1.58 15.03
CA ASN A 227 -10.34 0.58 15.58
C ASN A 227 -11.76 1.13 15.88
N PRO A 228 -11.94 2.37 16.40
CA PRO A 228 -13.29 2.92 16.57
C PRO A 228 -14.10 3.02 15.27
N ALA A 229 -13.43 3.17 14.13
CA ALA A 229 -14.07 3.20 12.80
C ALA A 229 -14.27 1.79 12.20
N GLY A 230 -14.05 0.72 12.95
CA GLY A 230 -14.27 -0.66 12.50
C GLY A 230 -13.15 -1.25 11.66
N ILE A 231 -11.91 -0.74 11.79
CA ILE A 231 -10.71 -1.26 11.10
C ILE A 231 -9.86 -1.97 12.15
N TRP A 232 -9.95 -3.33 12.21
CA TRP A 232 -9.40 -4.15 13.29
C TRP A 232 -8.16 -4.96 12.90
N HIS A 233 -8.05 -5.38 11.62
CA HIS A 233 -6.98 -6.25 11.12
C HIS A 233 -5.85 -5.50 10.43
N LEU A 234 -5.74 -4.20 10.64
CA LEU A 234 -4.55 -3.47 10.19
C LEU A 234 -3.33 -4.03 10.93
N ARG A 235 -2.37 -4.60 10.21
CA ARG A 235 -1.16 -5.23 10.75
C ARG A 235 0.08 -4.67 10.05
N LEU A 236 1.24 -4.72 10.71
CA LEU A 236 2.50 -4.45 10.04
C LEU A 236 3.02 -5.74 9.39
N ALA A 237 3.42 -5.61 8.12
CA ALA A 237 4.09 -6.66 7.38
C ALA A 237 5.36 -7.12 8.10
N ARG A 238 5.71 -8.40 7.94
CA ARG A 238 6.93 -8.97 8.48
C ARG A 238 7.88 -9.34 7.34
N ALA A 239 9.16 -9.21 7.61
CA ALA A 239 10.19 -9.51 6.63
C ALA A 239 10.40 -11.02 6.41
N ARG A 240 9.94 -11.89 7.32
CA ARG A 240 10.09 -13.34 7.20
C ARG A 240 8.78 -13.99 6.76
N GLN A 241 8.87 -14.95 5.84
CA GLN A 241 7.70 -15.63 5.28
C GLN A 241 6.85 -16.32 6.36
N GLU A 242 7.51 -16.97 7.32
CA GLU A 242 6.86 -17.67 8.44
C GLU A 242 6.21 -16.74 9.46
N GLN A 243 6.43 -15.44 9.34
CA GLN A 243 5.85 -14.40 10.20
C GLN A 243 4.67 -13.66 9.54
N ARG A 244 4.22 -14.10 8.36
CA ARG A 244 3.01 -13.56 7.76
C ARG A 244 1.85 -13.63 8.74
N ALA A 245 0.97 -12.64 8.71
CA ALA A 245 -0.23 -12.65 9.53
C ALA A 245 -1.16 -13.81 9.14
N PRO A 246 -1.92 -14.41 10.06
CA PRO A 246 -2.98 -15.34 9.70
C PRO A 246 -3.91 -14.72 8.63
N GLY A 247 -4.22 -15.47 7.58
CA GLY A 247 -5.03 -14.99 6.45
C GLY A 247 -4.30 -14.07 5.45
N GLU A 248 -3.00 -13.79 5.65
CA GLU A 248 -2.19 -13.05 4.68
C GLU A 248 -1.77 -13.96 3.51
N VAL A 249 -1.98 -13.51 2.28
CA VAL A 249 -1.60 -14.22 1.06
C VAL A 249 -0.08 -14.42 0.96
N ALA A 250 0.36 -15.39 0.16
CA ALA A 250 1.78 -15.56 -0.17
C ALA A 250 2.23 -14.58 -1.25
N TYR A 251 3.55 -14.31 -1.30
CA TYR A 251 4.18 -13.42 -2.27
C TYR A 251 5.33 -14.13 -2.96
N TRP A 252 5.46 -13.92 -4.27
CA TRP A 252 6.56 -14.49 -5.04
C TRP A 252 6.83 -13.67 -6.31
N SER A 253 7.99 -13.00 -6.36
CA SER A 253 8.45 -12.20 -7.50
C SER A 253 9.41 -12.95 -8.41
N GLY A 254 10.04 -13.99 -7.90
CA GLY A 254 11.17 -14.68 -8.55
C GLY A 254 12.49 -13.93 -8.41
N GLY A 255 12.49 -12.70 -7.88
CA GLY A 255 13.69 -11.90 -7.67
C GLY A 255 14.39 -12.21 -6.34
N GLN A 256 15.70 -12.01 -6.31
CA GLN A 256 16.50 -12.16 -5.10
C GLN A 256 17.45 -10.97 -4.93
N GLY A 257 17.77 -10.66 -3.69
CA GLY A 257 18.72 -9.62 -3.33
C GLY A 257 19.46 -9.91 -2.04
N PRO A 258 20.45 -9.08 -1.67
CA PRO A 258 21.19 -9.24 -0.44
C PRO A 258 20.27 -9.37 0.77
N ASN A 259 20.60 -10.32 1.66
CA ASN A 259 19.91 -10.46 2.94
C ASN A 259 20.11 -9.20 3.78
N VAL A 260 19.01 -8.52 4.15
CA VAL A 260 19.02 -7.28 4.95
C VAL A 260 18.37 -7.42 6.33
N ILE A 261 17.86 -8.61 6.65
CA ILE A 261 17.08 -8.85 7.88
C ILE A 261 17.87 -9.57 9.00
N ASP A 262 19.07 -10.00 8.69
CA ASP A 262 20.00 -10.55 9.68
C ASP A 262 21.44 -10.55 9.15
N ALA A 263 22.40 -10.87 10.01
CA ALA A 263 23.83 -10.87 9.70
C ALA A 263 24.35 -12.17 9.05
N THR A 264 23.48 -13.10 8.63
CA THR A 264 23.91 -14.40 8.06
C THR A 264 24.45 -14.28 6.65
N GLY A 265 24.20 -13.14 5.97
CA GLY A 265 24.64 -12.92 4.59
C GLY A 265 23.83 -13.70 3.56
N GLY A 266 24.37 -13.80 2.32
CA GLY A 266 23.68 -14.45 1.19
C GLY A 266 22.57 -13.63 0.58
N ASN A 267 21.74 -14.28 -0.26
CA ASN A 267 20.57 -13.66 -0.89
C ASN A 267 19.27 -14.27 -0.35
N ARG A 268 18.22 -13.47 -0.40
CA ARG A 268 16.85 -13.85 -0.06
C ARG A 268 15.88 -13.39 -1.15
N PRO A 269 14.66 -13.96 -1.23
CA PRO A 269 13.60 -13.38 -2.07
C PRO A 269 13.35 -11.92 -1.69
N TRP A 270 13.10 -11.06 -2.68
CA TRP A 270 12.87 -9.63 -2.44
C TRP A 270 11.75 -9.37 -1.43
N GLU A 271 10.68 -10.12 -1.55
CA GLU A 271 9.50 -10.05 -0.69
C GLU A 271 9.76 -10.53 0.75
N TYR A 272 10.86 -11.24 1.00
CA TYR A 272 11.19 -11.83 2.31
C TYR A 272 12.62 -11.48 2.78
N GLY A 273 12.97 -10.21 2.71
CA GLY A 273 14.22 -9.69 3.26
C GLY A 273 15.39 -9.63 2.29
N GLY A 274 15.16 -9.82 0.99
CA GLY A 274 16.12 -9.56 -0.08
C GLY A 274 16.10 -8.11 -0.50
N SER A 275 17.08 -7.31 -0.09
CA SER A 275 17.20 -5.86 -0.34
C SER A 275 16.12 -4.99 0.33
N ILE A 276 15.01 -5.56 0.80
CA ILE A 276 13.88 -4.83 1.40
C ILE A 276 13.59 -5.43 2.77
N ASN A 277 13.62 -4.59 3.81
CA ASN A 277 13.28 -4.97 5.17
C ASN A 277 11.89 -4.45 5.53
N GLN A 278 10.87 -5.30 5.42
CA GLN A 278 9.48 -4.94 5.75
C GLN A 278 9.30 -4.53 7.21
N ASP A 279 10.12 -5.05 8.13
CA ASP A 279 10.04 -4.70 9.56
C ASP A 279 10.36 -3.22 9.84
N THR A 280 10.96 -2.49 8.87
CA THR A 280 11.27 -1.05 8.99
C THR A 280 10.50 -0.18 8.00
N MET A 281 9.41 -0.68 7.39
CA MET A 281 8.64 0.04 6.38
C MET A 281 7.41 0.76 6.93
N ASP A 282 7.00 0.49 8.13
CA ASP A 282 5.72 0.83 8.78
C ASP A 282 4.93 2.00 8.13
N ALA A 283 5.43 3.23 8.24
CA ALA A 283 4.73 4.46 7.87
C ALA A 283 4.65 4.74 6.36
N TYR A 284 5.50 4.12 5.53
CA TYR A 284 5.56 4.43 4.10
C TYR A 284 5.18 3.27 3.17
N GLY A 285 5.12 2.03 3.72
CA GLY A 285 4.86 0.86 2.88
C GLY A 285 4.58 -0.44 3.62
N GLY A 286 4.50 -0.43 4.94
CA GLY A 286 4.54 -1.64 5.77
C GLY A 286 3.19 -2.16 6.27
N TRP A 287 2.08 -1.55 5.94
CA TRP A 287 0.78 -2.04 6.36
C TRP A 287 0.29 -3.25 5.56
N VAL A 288 -0.49 -4.07 6.23
CA VAL A 288 -1.23 -5.22 5.71
C VAL A 288 -2.68 -5.07 6.15
N ALA A 289 -3.64 -5.23 5.23
CA ALA A 289 -5.07 -5.16 5.51
C ALA A 289 -5.90 -5.93 4.47
N SER A 290 -7.21 -6.07 4.74
CA SER A 290 -8.19 -6.59 3.80
C SER A 290 -8.83 -5.48 2.96
N ALA A 291 -9.35 -5.84 1.79
CA ALA A 291 -10.01 -4.87 0.91
C ALA A 291 -11.25 -4.22 1.55
N PRO A 292 -12.15 -4.93 2.26
CA PRO A 292 -13.29 -4.32 2.93
C PRO A 292 -12.90 -3.34 4.05
N GLU A 293 -11.85 -3.62 4.84
CA GLU A 293 -11.41 -2.71 5.90
C GLU A 293 -10.81 -1.42 5.33
N LEU A 294 -10.04 -1.53 4.24
CA LEU A 294 -9.55 -0.35 3.54
C LEU A 294 -10.68 0.46 2.92
N LEU A 295 -11.70 -0.21 2.37
CA LEU A 295 -12.89 0.49 1.87
C LEU A 295 -13.64 1.17 3.02
N ARG A 296 -13.77 0.53 4.19
CA ARG A 296 -14.37 1.13 5.38
C ARG A 296 -13.63 2.39 5.81
N TRP A 297 -12.28 2.31 5.86
CA TRP A 297 -11.43 3.47 6.13
C TRP A 297 -11.63 4.58 5.08
N LEU A 298 -11.64 4.23 3.80
CA LEU A 298 -11.79 5.19 2.70
C LEU A 298 -13.14 5.92 2.76
N VAL A 299 -14.23 5.18 2.99
CA VAL A 299 -15.58 5.74 3.15
C VAL A 299 -15.63 6.67 4.36
N ASN A 300 -15.14 6.20 5.52
CA ASN A 300 -15.14 6.98 6.76
C ASN A 300 -14.29 8.25 6.66
N LEU A 301 -13.15 8.20 5.95
CA LEU A 301 -12.29 9.36 5.73
C LEU A 301 -12.98 10.48 4.91
N HIS A 302 -14.00 10.14 4.12
CA HIS A 302 -14.71 11.10 3.28
C HIS A 302 -16.13 11.44 3.82
N ASP A 303 -16.44 11.00 5.02
CA ASP A 303 -17.72 11.30 5.71
C ASP A 303 -17.43 11.84 7.12
N PRO A 304 -17.17 13.17 7.23
CA PRO A 304 -16.86 13.79 8.52
C PRO A 304 -18.04 13.80 9.49
N ASP A 305 -19.25 13.56 9.00
CA ASP A 305 -20.48 13.52 9.80
C ASP A 305 -20.82 12.11 10.31
N ALA A 306 -20.04 11.10 9.91
CA ALA A 306 -20.21 9.73 10.41
C ALA A 306 -20.02 9.68 11.93
N PRO A 307 -20.82 8.88 12.68
CA PRO A 307 -20.67 8.77 14.15
C PRO A 307 -19.29 8.28 14.60
N ASP A 308 -18.60 7.58 13.71
CA ASP A 308 -17.26 7.01 13.90
C ASP A 308 -16.22 7.70 13.00
N ALA A 309 -16.46 8.96 12.60
CA ALA A 309 -15.56 9.73 11.76
C ALA A 309 -14.13 9.80 12.33
N ILE A 310 -13.15 9.47 11.49
CA ILE A 310 -11.74 9.47 11.88
C ILE A 310 -11.21 10.91 11.96
N LEU A 311 -11.61 11.77 11.02
CA LEU A 311 -11.22 13.17 10.91
C LEU A 311 -12.45 14.06 10.76
N ASP A 312 -12.34 15.30 11.23
CA ASP A 312 -13.32 16.34 10.97
C ASP A 312 -13.17 16.95 9.55
N ALA A 313 -14.14 17.76 9.15
CA ALA A 313 -14.18 18.35 7.81
C ALA A 313 -12.96 19.22 7.52
N ASP A 314 -12.49 20.02 8.49
CA ASP A 314 -11.33 20.91 8.30
C ASP A 314 -10.04 20.10 8.08
N SER A 315 -9.85 19.02 8.82
CA SER A 315 -8.72 18.12 8.67
C SER A 315 -8.73 17.37 7.33
N ILE A 316 -9.92 16.97 6.86
CA ILE A 316 -10.11 16.35 5.55
C ILE A 316 -9.78 17.33 4.43
N GLU A 317 -10.29 18.59 4.51
CA GLU A 317 -9.95 19.63 3.52
C GLU A 317 -8.45 19.93 3.52
N ALA A 318 -7.81 20.04 4.69
CA ALA A 318 -6.37 20.25 4.79
C ALA A 318 -5.56 19.08 4.18
N MET A 319 -6.02 17.84 4.34
CA MET A 319 -5.38 16.66 3.77
C MET A 319 -5.37 16.67 2.24
N PHE A 320 -6.45 17.13 1.61
CA PHE A 320 -6.61 17.14 0.16
C PHE A 320 -6.29 18.47 -0.49
N ALA A 321 -5.86 19.47 0.27
CA ALA A 321 -5.57 20.80 -0.25
C ALA A 321 -4.43 20.79 -1.27
N LEU A 322 -4.53 21.63 -2.30
CA LEU A 322 -3.45 21.89 -3.23
C LEU A 322 -2.25 22.49 -2.45
N PRO A 323 -1.04 21.90 -2.57
CA PRO A 323 0.14 22.49 -1.94
C PRO A 323 0.38 23.94 -2.41
N GLU A 324 0.69 24.85 -1.48
CA GLU A 324 0.94 26.26 -1.78
C GLU A 324 2.05 26.46 -2.81
N ASN A 325 3.08 25.61 -2.78
CA ASN A 325 4.21 25.63 -3.68
C ASN A 325 4.12 24.50 -4.73
N PHE A 326 2.97 24.36 -5.39
CA PHE A 326 2.74 23.30 -6.37
C PHE A 326 3.71 23.34 -7.56
N GLY A 327 4.51 24.41 -7.73
CA GLY A 327 5.55 24.51 -8.78
C GLY A 327 5.05 24.79 -10.17
N GLY A 328 3.79 25.23 -10.33
CA GLY A 328 3.17 25.56 -11.61
C GLY A 328 1.73 26.05 -11.44
N SER A 329 1.10 26.46 -12.55
CA SER A 329 -0.32 26.76 -12.53
C SER A 329 -1.12 25.47 -12.49
N TYR A 330 -1.88 25.25 -11.43
CA TYR A 330 -2.85 24.15 -11.38
C TYR A 330 -3.94 24.40 -12.44
N THR A 331 -4.18 23.39 -13.27
CA THR A 331 -5.28 23.40 -14.22
C THR A 331 -6.41 22.50 -13.66
N PRO A 332 -7.63 23.03 -13.48
CA PRO A 332 -8.75 22.19 -13.04
C PRO A 332 -8.92 20.94 -13.88
N GLY A 333 -9.02 19.79 -13.22
CA GLY A 333 -9.09 18.48 -13.89
C GLY A 333 -7.73 17.79 -14.15
N SER A 334 -6.58 18.48 -13.99
CA SER A 334 -5.30 17.81 -13.81
C SER A 334 -5.23 17.21 -12.39
N TYR A 335 -4.15 16.48 -12.06
CA TYR A 335 -3.96 15.99 -10.71
C TYR A 335 -2.75 16.64 -10.06
N TYR A 336 -2.75 16.66 -8.74
CA TYR A 336 -1.61 17.03 -7.89
C TYR A 336 -1.46 16.00 -6.78
N TYR A 337 -0.30 15.98 -6.13
CA TYR A 337 -0.07 15.19 -4.94
C TYR A 337 -0.26 16.09 -3.71
N ALA A 338 -1.25 15.74 -2.88
CA ALA A 338 -1.54 16.40 -1.62
C ALA A 338 -0.85 15.67 -0.46
N ALA A 339 -1.41 15.73 0.74
CA ALA A 339 -0.85 15.02 1.88
C ALA A 339 -1.13 13.51 1.80
N GLY A 340 -0.28 12.77 1.09
CA GLY A 340 -0.37 11.31 0.95
C GLY A 340 -1.37 10.83 -0.10
N TRP A 341 -1.90 11.69 -0.93
CA TRP A 341 -2.92 11.39 -1.93
C TRP A 341 -2.64 12.06 -3.27
N ALA A 342 -2.90 11.35 -4.35
CA ALA A 342 -3.14 11.97 -5.63
C ALA A 342 -4.58 12.51 -5.64
N VAL A 343 -4.75 13.76 -6.05
CA VAL A 343 -6.03 14.47 -6.02
C VAL A 343 -6.31 15.09 -7.37
N ARG A 344 -7.51 14.87 -7.89
CA ARG A 344 -8.04 15.58 -9.05
C ARG A 344 -9.29 16.33 -8.59
N ASP A 345 -9.18 17.64 -8.51
CA ASP A 345 -10.26 18.53 -8.05
C ASP A 345 -11.02 19.11 -9.24
N TYR A 346 -12.32 18.98 -9.21
CA TYR A 346 -13.24 19.52 -10.22
C TYR A 346 -14.04 20.71 -9.68
N GLY A 347 -13.61 21.32 -8.58
CA GLY A 347 -14.32 22.39 -7.89
C GLY A 347 -15.68 21.93 -7.40
N THR A 348 -16.75 22.63 -7.80
CA THR A 348 -18.14 22.25 -7.44
C THR A 348 -18.55 20.87 -7.97
N GLY A 349 -17.79 20.27 -8.87
CA GLY A 349 -17.99 18.92 -9.40
C GLY A 349 -17.46 17.82 -8.49
N GLY A 350 -16.93 18.16 -7.30
CA GLY A 350 -16.32 17.23 -6.35
C GLY A 350 -14.89 16.89 -6.67
N ARG A 351 -14.29 15.98 -5.89
CA ARG A 351 -12.90 15.55 -6.09
C ARG A 351 -12.80 14.03 -6.25
N THR A 352 -11.79 13.61 -6.98
CA THR A 352 -11.35 12.21 -7.05
C THR A 352 -10.01 12.11 -6.34
N THR A 353 -9.89 11.15 -5.43
CA THR A 353 -8.67 10.90 -4.65
C THR A 353 -8.26 9.45 -4.80
N TRP A 354 -6.96 9.17 -4.97
CA TRP A 354 -6.45 7.81 -5.10
C TRP A 354 -5.02 7.70 -4.60
N HIS A 355 -4.63 6.49 -4.33
CA HIS A 355 -3.22 6.11 -4.17
C HIS A 355 -3.00 4.68 -4.65
N ALA A 356 -1.84 4.46 -5.28
CA ALA A 356 -1.40 3.13 -5.65
C ALA A 356 -0.27 2.66 -4.73
N GLY A 357 -0.12 1.35 -4.60
CA GLY A 357 0.98 0.73 -3.88
C GLY A 357 1.67 -0.32 -4.72
N SER A 358 3.01 -0.35 -4.68
CA SER A 358 3.81 -1.26 -5.47
C SER A 358 5.08 -1.66 -4.72
N LEU A 359 5.26 -2.97 -4.52
CA LEU A 359 6.46 -3.63 -4.02
C LEU A 359 6.66 -4.94 -4.80
N PRO A 360 7.82 -5.59 -4.72
CA PRO A 360 7.95 -6.94 -5.28
C PRO A 360 6.78 -7.83 -4.82
N SER A 361 6.12 -8.46 -5.80
CA SER A 361 4.91 -9.28 -5.59
C SER A 361 3.72 -8.56 -4.96
N THR A 362 3.60 -7.25 -5.11
CA THR A 362 2.48 -6.51 -4.52
C THR A 362 2.05 -5.38 -5.45
N ALA A 363 0.76 -5.33 -5.77
CA ALA A 363 0.13 -4.17 -6.40
C ALA A 363 -1.20 -3.88 -5.71
N THR A 364 -1.41 -2.63 -5.34
CA THR A 364 -2.60 -2.20 -4.60
C THR A 364 -3.11 -0.87 -5.15
N TYR A 365 -4.41 -0.69 -5.07
CA TYR A 365 -5.06 0.52 -5.56
C TYR A 365 -6.25 0.87 -4.66
N VAL A 366 -6.33 2.13 -4.24
CA VAL A 366 -7.47 2.70 -3.53
C VAL A 366 -7.93 3.95 -4.26
N LEU A 367 -9.22 4.07 -4.50
CA LEU A 367 -9.81 5.19 -5.23
C LEU A 367 -11.14 5.58 -4.59
N ARG A 368 -11.33 6.88 -4.35
CA ARG A 368 -12.65 7.51 -4.22
C ARG A 368 -12.91 8.39 -5.42
N TYR A 369 -13.89 8.01 -6.21
CA TYR A 369 -14.31 8.78 -7.36
C TYR A 369 -15.37 9.82 -6.96
N ARG A 370 -15.34 10.97 -7.59
CA ARG A 370 -16.20 12.14 -7.28
C ARG A 370 -17.71 11.87 -7.25
N THR A 371 -18.16 10.75 -7.80
CA THR A 371 -19.59 10.34 -7.80
C THR A 371 -20.02 9.58 -6.55
N GLY A 372 -19.11 9.32 -5.61
CA GLY A 372 -19.33 8.45 -4.45
C GLY A 372 -19.14 6.97 -4.75
N PHE A 373 -18.46 6.63 -5.86
CA PHE A 373 -17.92 5.31 -6.14
C PHE A 373 -16.56 5.16 -5.48
N ASP A 374 -16.42 4.12 -4.68
CA ASP A 374 -15.19 3.76 -3.98
C ASP A 374 -14.72 2.39 -4.43
N VAL A 375 -13.41 2.18 -4.53
CA VAL A 375 -12.86 0.86 -4.83
C VAL A 375 -11.51 0.64 -4.19
N VAL A 376 -11.30 -0.59 -3.75
CA VAL A 376 -10.01 -1.12 -3.30
C VAL A 376 -9.71 -2.38 -4.10
N VAL A 377 -8.53 -2.43 -4.73
CA VAL A 377 -8.00 -3.61 -5.43
C VAL A 377 -6.67 -4.00 -4.79
N LEU A 378 -6.54 -5.26 -4.39
CA LEU A 378 -5.35 -5.83 -3.77
C LEU A 378 -4.90 -7.05 -4.56
N LEU A 379 -3.63 -7.08 -4.97
CA LEU A 379 -3.04 -8.14 -5.78
C LEU A 379 -1.70 -8.59 -5.17
N ASN A 380 -1.42 -9.90 -5.18
CA ASN A 380 -0.17 -10.46 -4.67
C ASN A 380 0.93 -10.61 -5.72
N ARG A 381 0.81 -9.92 -6.86
CA ARG A 381 1.82 -9.85 -7.91
C ARG A 381 1.73 -8.54 -8.68
N ARG A 382 2.86 -8.07 -9.19
CA ARG A 382 2.96 -6.96 -10.14
C ARG A 382 3.85 -7.37 -11.32
N ASN A 383 3.91 -6.54 -12.35
CA ASN A 383 4.98 -6.61 -13.34
C ASN A 383 6.28 -6.09 -12.70
N GLU A 384 7.28 -6.94 -12.52
CA GLU A 384 8.53 -6.56 -11.84
C GLU A 384 9.45 -5.69 -12.72
N THR A 385 9.28 -5.71 -14.04
CA THR A 385 10.07 -4.89 -14.97
C THR A 385 9.41 -3.55 -15.29
N ASP A 386 8.08 -3.44 -15.13
CA ASP A 386 7.30 -2.23 -15.31
C ASP A 386 6.17 -2.20 -14.27
N PRO A 387 6.47 -1.79 -13.03
CA PRO A 387 5.49 -1.76 -11.95
C PRO A 387 4.25 -0.91 -12.24
N ASP A 388 4.41 0.18 -12.99
CA ASP A 388 3.32 1.10 -13.34
C ASP A 388 2.32 0.46 -14.29
N ALA A 389 2.75 -0.49 -15.13
CA ALA A 389 1.85 -1.22 -16.03
C ALA A 389 0.77 -1.99 -15.27
N THR A 390 1.04 -2.49 -14.06
CA THR A 390 0.02 -3.16 -13.23
C THR A 390 -0.94 -2.16 -12.62
N THR A 391 -0.45 -1.04 -12.11
CA THR A 391 -1.28 0.05 -11.58
C THR A 391 -2.23 0.61 -12.64
N ASN A 392 -1.71 0.91 -13.83
CA ASN A 392 -2.52 1.41 -14.95
C ASN A 392 -3.57 0.39 -15.40
N ALA A 393 -3.26 -0.90 -15.32
CA ALA A 393 -4.23 -1.95 -15.66
C ALA A 393 -5.33 -2.10 -14.60
N MET A 394 -5.01 -1.94 -13.31
CA MET A 394 -6.03 -1.91 -12.24
C MET A 394 -6.99 -0.73 -12.45
N ASP A 395 -6.47 0.47 -12.70
CA ASP A 395 -7.28 1.66 -12.97
C ASP A 395 -8.19 1.43 -14.20
N SER A 396 -7.63 0.92 -15.30
CA SER A 396 -8.38 0.62 -16.52
C SER A 396 -9.49 -0.42 -16.30
N ALA A 397 -9.21 -1.52 -15.60
CA ALA A 397 -10.17 -2.57 -15.29
C ALA A 397 -11.32 -2.06 -14.42
N VAL A 398 -10.99 -1.27 -13.38
CA VAL A 398 -11.97 -0.66 -12.48
C VAL A 398 -12.93 0.25 -13.25
N PHE A 399 -12.40 1.13 -14.11
CA PHE A 399 -13.27 2.04 -14.88
C PHE A 399 -13.99 1.35 -16.04
N ALA A 400 -13.43 0.28 -16.62
CA ALA A 400 -14.14 -0.55 -17.60
C ALA A 400 -15.35 -1.26 -16.97
N ALA A 401 -15.20 -1.82 -15.76
CA ALA A 401 -16.31 -2.39 -15.00
C ALA A 401 -17.34 -1.30 -14.63
N TYR A 402 -16.87 -0.19 -14.01
CA TYR A 402 -17.74 0.93 -13.60
C TYR A 402 -18.64 1.45 -14.73
N ALA A 403 -18.09 1.59 -15.93
CA ALA A 403 -18.83 2.08 -17.12
C ALA A 403 -19.95 1.15 -17.58
N GLN A 404 -19.93 -0.13 -17.18
CA GLN A 404 -20.96 -1.12 -17.54
C GLN A 404 -22.08 -1.22 -16.50
N ILE A 405 -21.97 -0.55 -15.34
CA ILE A 405 -22.96 -0.66 -14.27
C ILE A 405 -24.21 0.16 -14.63
N ALA A 406 -25.30 -0.52 -14.85
CA ALA A 406 -26.59 0.11 -15.17
C ALA A 406 -27.36 0.57 -13.92
N SER A 407 -27.20 -0.15 -12.81
CA SER A 407 -27.85 0.18 -11.52
C SER A 407 -27.00 -0.31 -10.36
N TRP A 408 -26.99 0.44 -9.27
CA TRP A 408 -26.26 0.11 -8.07
C TRP A 408 -27.14 -0.59 -7.04
N PRO A 409 -26.66 -1.66 -6.38
CA PRO A 409 -27.41 -2.34 -5.33
C PRO A 409 -27.75 -1.43 -4.16
N ALA A 410 -28.88 -1.69 -3.48
CA ALA A 410 -29.31 -0.94 -2.30
C ALA A 410 -28.79 -1.53 -0.98
N HIS A 411 -28.20 -2.75 -1.01
CA HIS A 411 -27.70 -3.39 0.19
C HIS A 411 -26.38 -2.77 0.67
N ASP A 412 -26.01 -3.08 1.93
CA ASP A 412 -24.71 -2.79 2.53
C ASP A 412 -24.15 -4.08 3.15
N LEU A 413 -22.97 -4.48 2.73
CA LEU A 413 -22.29 -5.68 3.20
C LEU A 413 -21.36 -5.41 4.39
N PHE A 414 -21.10 -4.15 4.77
CA PHE A 414 -20.22 -3.84 5.90
C PHE A 414 -20.59 -4.60 7.19
N PRO A 415 -21.85 -4.65 7.64
CA PRO A 415 -22.19 -5.34 8.88
C PRO A 415 -21.78 -6.81 8.86
N GLN A 416 -22.03 -7.52 7.75
CA GLN A 416 -21.76 -8.96 7.63
C GLN A 416 -20.25 -9.25 7.54
N VAL A 417 -19.51 -8.45 6.78
CA VAL A 417 -18.07 -8.65 6.55
C VAL A 417 -17.28 -8.24 7.80
N LEU A 418 -17.63 -7.13 8.45
CA LEU A 418 -16.96 -6.68 9.66
C LEU A 418 -17.23 -7.61 10.86
N ASP A 419 -18.42 -8.23 10.96
CA ASP A 419 -18.69 -9.25 11.95
C ASP A 419 -17.78 -10.49 11.79
N THR A 420 -17.50 -10.89 10.55
CA THR A 420 -16.55 -11.98 10.25
C THR A 420 -15.15 -11.59 10.68
N ILE A 421 -14.70 -10.40 10.27
CA ILE A 421 -13.39 -9.84 10.62
C ILE A 421 -13.23 -9.75 12.15
N MET A 422 -14.24 -9.28 12.89
CA MET A 422 -14.18 -9.19 14.35
C MET A 422 -14.03 -10.56 15.01
N ARG A 423 -14.73 -11.59 14.55
CA ARG A 423 -14.59 -12.95 15.10
C ARG A 423 -13.17 -13.47 14.91
N ASP A 424 -12.63 -13.36 13.69
CA ASP A 424 -11.27 -13.81 13.36
C ASP A 424 -10.17 -13.03 14.13
N ALA A 425 -10.48 -11.82 14.64
CA ALA A 425 -9.53 -11.01 15.41
C ALA A 425 -9.38 -11.45 16.86
N PHE A 426 -10.39 -12.16 17.40
CA PHE A 426 -10.45 -12.59 18.81
C PHE A 426 -10.30 -14.11 18.99
N ASP A 427 -10.28 -14.90 17.91
CA ASP A 427 -9.92 -16.31 17.86
C ASP A 427 -8.42 -16.50 17.57
#